data_ed8804a2cf1dfc9a67c4b22269df6dec
#
_entry.id   ed8804a2cf1dfc9a67c4b22269df6dec
#
_cell.length_a   1.000
_cell.length_b   1.000
_cell.length_c   1.000
_cell.angle_alpha   90.00
_cell.angle_beta   90.00
_cell.angle_gamma   90.00
#
_symmetry.space_group_name_H-M   'P 1'
#
loop_
_entity.id
_entity.type
_entity.pdbx_description
1 polymer ?
#
loop_
_entity_poly.entity_id
_entity_poly.type
_entity_poly.pdbx_seq_one_letter_code
_entity_poly.pdbx_strand_id
1 'polypeptide(L)'
;VRAAMRSAKPRIGIGDISREGGKLSFLVRDVSQVDAARELILPLTSGAGLTGQRDWDIEVRDTSRIVLTPTEAGLTQALDQAMETATEVVRKRIDEMGTREPTIIRQGDNRIVVQVPGLDDPQALKDLLGQTAELEFKLVDQAASPEDIAAGRAPVGSEIVPYPTNPAGGTPIAVRRLGGIRGDKLTNAQASFD
;
A
#
# COMPACT_ATOMS: atom_id res chain seq x y z
N VAL A 1 1.76 14.79 2.02
CA VAL A 1 1.19 16.12 1.81
C VAL A 1 0.18 16.49 2.90
N ARG A 2 -0.99 15.81 3.02
CA ARG A 2 -2.03 16.19 4.01
C ARG A 2 -1.53 16.25 5.45
N ALA A 3 -0.73 15.30 5.87
CA ALA A 3 -0.16 15.28 7.22
C ALA A 3 0.76 16.49 7.45
N ALA A 4 1.67 16.77 6.53
CA ALA A 4 2.57 17.91 6.60
C ALA A 4 1.82 19.24 6.71
N MET A 5 0.78 19.45 5.89
CA MET A 5 -0.03 20.67 5.92
C MET A 5 -0.82 20.83 7.23
N ARG A 6 -1.27 19.73 7.83
CA ARG A 6 -1.98 19.76 9.12
C ARG A 6 -1.07 20.09 10.30
N SER A 7 0.19 19.61 10.25
CA SER A 7 1.18 19.82 11.31
C SER A 7 1.89 21.18 11.23
N ALA A 8 1.70 21.92 10.14
CA ALA A 8 2.27 23.26 9.98
C ALA A 8 1.74 24.25 11.03
N LYS A 9 2.58 25.20 11.40
CA LYS A 9 2.23 26.31 12.31
C LYS A 9 2.55 27.64 11.65
N PRO A 10 1.55 28.43 11.22
CA PRO A 10 0.11 28.14 11.25
C PRO A 10 -0.31 26.98 10.32
N ARG A 11 -1.41 26.31 10.65
CA ARG A 11 -1.95 25.21 9.83
C ARG A 11 -2.30 25.70 8.43
N ILE A 12 -1.90 24.94 7.40
CA ILE A 12 -2.17 25.25 6.01
C ILE A 12 -3.42 24.49 5.55
N GLY A 13 -4.45 25.23 5.13
CA GLY A 13 -5.67 24.68 4.58
C GLY A 13 -5.48 24.31 3.10
N ILE A 14 -5.76 23.06 2.75
CA ILE A 14 -5.73 22.60 1.35
C ILE A 14 -7.10 22.11 0.91
N GLY A 15 -7.36 22.17 -0.40
CA GLY A 15 -8.50 21.55 -1.04
C GLY A 15 -8.29 20.06 -1.30
N ASP A 16 -9.13 19.51 -2.18
CA ASP A 16 -9.00 18.11 -2.55
C ASP A 16 -7.71 17.86 -3.34
N ILE A 17 -7.15 16.67 -3.13
CA ILE A 17 -5.97 16.22 -3.84
C ILE A 17 -6.44 15.43 -5.06
N SER A 18 -6.15 15.94 -6.25
CA SER A 18 -6.38 15.25 -7.52
C SER A 18 -5.14 14.47 -7.95
N ARG A 19 -5.37 13.32 -8.57
CA ARG A 19 -4.35 12.49 -9.22
C ARG A 19 -4.79 12.25 -10.65
N GLU A 20 -4.27 13.03 -11.55
CA GLU A 20 -4.56 12.91 -12.98
C GLU A 20 -3.29 12.92 -13.81
N GLY A 21 -3.22 12.07 -14.82
CA GLY A 21 -2.09 11.99 -15.74
C GLY A 21 -0.73 11.75 -15.07
N GLY A 22 -0.71 10.96 -13.97
CA GLY A 22 0.52 10.70 -13.20
C GLY A 22 0.98 11.89 -12.33
N LYS A 23 0.25 13.01 -12.36
CA LYS A 23 0.54 14.20 -11.54
C LYS A 23 -0.34 14.25 -10.31
N LEU A 24 0.17 14.89 -9.28
CA LEU A 24 -0.58 15.16 -8.06
C LEU A 24 -0.80 16.66 -7.95
N SER A 25 -2.03 17.11 -7.80
CA SER A 25 -2.33 18.52 -7.64
C SER A 25 -3.30 18.79 -6.49
N PHE A 26 -3.15 19.94 -5.87
CA PHE A 26 -4.06 20.42 -4.84
C PHE A 26 -4.05 21.94 -4.74
N LEU A 27 -5.14 22.51 -4.26
CA LEU A 27 -5.29 23.94 -4.05
C LEU A 27 -4.89 24.29 -2.61
N VAL A 28 -4.09 25.33 -2.44
CA VAL A 28 -3.88 25.99 -1.13
C VAL A 28 -4.98 27.03 -0.96
N ARG A 29 -5.76 26.94 0.12
CA ARG A 29 -6.95 27.80 0.31
C ARG A 29 -6.61 29.26 0.55
N ASP A 30 -5.47 29.52 1.18
CA ASP A 30 -4.96 30.85 1.46
C ASP A 30 -3.72 31.10 0.61
N VAL A 31 -3.84 32.02 -0.33
CA VAL A 31 -2.77 32.39 -1.28
C VAL A 31 -1.50 32.83 -0.54
N SER A 32 -1.64 33.49 0.61
CA SER A 32 -0.48 33.93 1.42
C SER A 32 0.34 32.77 1.99
N GLN A 33 -0.23 31.56 2.05
CA GLN A 33 0.43 30.36 2.57
C GLN A 33 1.04 29.47 1.47
N VAL A 34 0.98 29.87 0.20
CA VAL A 34 1.46 29.04 -0.92
C VAL A 34 2.96 28.76 -0.83
N ASP A 35 3.76 29.77 -0.52
CA ASP A 35 5.20 29.61 -0.37
C ASP A 35 5.55 28.73 0.82
N ALA A 36 4.89 28.92 1.95
CA ALA A 36 5.06 28.06 3.12
C ALA A 36 4.64 26.60 2.82
N ALA A 37 3.56 26.40 2.05
CA ALA A 37 3.12 25.08 1.59
C ALA A 37 4.18 24.43 0.69
N ARG A 38 4.76 25.19 -0.24
CA ARG A 38 5.82 24.74 -1.12
C ARG A 38 7.07 24.32 -0.35
N GLU A 39 7.53 25.13 0.58
CA GLU A 39 8.70 24.81 1.42
C GLU A 39 8.51 23.54 2.25
N LEU A 40 7.31 23.33 2.80
CA LEU A 40 6.98 22.13 3.55
C LEU A 40 6.97 20.83 2.70
N ILE A 41 6.71 20.97 1.41
CA ILE A 41 6.69 19.82 0.48
C ILE A 41 8.09 19.55 -0.08
N LEU A 42 8.92 20.55 -0.21
CA LEU A 42 10.25 20.43 -0.80
C LEU A 42 11.06 19.23 -0.27
N PRO A 43 11.12 18.97 1.06
CA PRO A 43 11.82 17.80 1.57
C PRO A 43 11.18 16.48 1.18
N LEU A 44 9.87 16.49 0.90
CA LEU A 44 9.12 15.29 0.49
C LEU A 44 9.28 14.96 -1.00
N THR A 45 9.87 15.86 -1.78
CA THR A 45 10.12 15.70 -3.22
C THR A 45 11.54 15.29 -3.53
N SER A 46 12.42 15.32 -2.55
CA SER A 46 13.79 14.82 -2.67
C SER A 46 13.80 13.31 -2.56
N GLY A 47 14.46 12.64 -3.49
CA GLY A 47 14.65 11.20 -3.44
C GLY A 47 15.46 10.75 -2.23
N ALA A 48 15.26 9.52 -1.82
CA ALA A 48 16.07 8.88 -0.78
C ALA A 48 17.54 8.62 -1.23
N GLY A 49 17.89 8.99 -2.47
CA GLY A 49 19.22 8.81 -3.04
C GLY A 49 20.23 9.88 -2.62
N LEU A 50 21.49 9.49 -2.52
CA LEU A 50 22.63 10.35 -2.21
C LEU A 50 22.94 11.39 -3.32
N THR A 51 22.22 11.36 -4.45
CA THR A 51 22.49 12.18 -5.64
C THR A 51 21.91 13.58 -5.59
N GLY A 52 21.09 13.92 -4.58
CA GLY A 52 20.45 15.23 -4.48
C GLY A 52 19.42 15.53 -5.59
N GLN A 53 19.12 14.54 -6.44
CA GLN A 53 18.09 14.66 -7.46
C GLN A 53 16.70 14.61 -6.83
N ARG A 54 15.78 15.38 -7.40
CA ARG A 54 14.40 15.40 -6.95
C ARG A 54 13.61 14.34 -7.69
N ASP A 55 12.76 13.62 -6.95
CA ASP A 55 11.81 12.65 -7.53
C ASP A 55 10.59 13.34 -8.13
N TRP A 56 10.29 14.56 -7.65
CA TRP A 56 9.14 15.35 -8.07
C TRP A 56 9.51 16.80 -8.30
N ASP A 57 9.04 17.35 -9.40
CA ASP A 57 9.05 18.79 -9.67
C ASP A 57 7.81 19.43 -9.06
N ILE A 58 7.99 20.62 -8.48
CA ILE A 58 6.92 21.41 -7.86
C ILE A 58 6.69 22.65 -8.71
N GLU A 59 5.47 22.80 -9.19
CA GLU A 59 5.02 23.98 -9.91
C GLU A 59 3.81 24.60 -9.20
N VAL A 60 3.77 25.93 -9.14
CA VAL A 60 2.59 26.66 -8.68
C VAL A 60 1.86 27.20 -9.89
N ARG A 61 0.60 26.82 -10.03
CA ARG A 61 -0.31 27.30 -11.10
C ARG A 61 -1.50 28.03 -10.49
N ASP A 62 -2.10 28.87 -11.27
CA ASP A 62 -3.33 29.59 -10.87
C ASP A 62 -3.19 30.26 -9.48
N THR A 63 -2.02 30.81 -9.18
CA THR A 63 -1.69 31.54 -7.93
C THR A 63 -1.70 30.68 -6.66
N SER A 64 -2.48 29.59 -6.59
CA SER A 64 -2.67 28.81 -5.35
C SER A 64 -2.74 27.29 -5.57
N ARG A 65 -2.62 26.82 -6.80
CA ARG A 65 -2.59 25.38 -7.12
C ARG A 65 -1.16 24.88 -7.17
N ILE A 66 -0.82 23.97 -6.30
CA ILE A 66 0.46 23.26 -6.34
C ILE A 66 0.28 21.99 -7.16
N VAL A 67 1.15 21.83 -8.16
CA VAL A 67 1.22 20.65 -9.03
C VAL A 67 2.58 19.99 -8.83
N LEU A 68 2.54 18.70 -8.54
CA LEU A 68 3.71 17.84 -8.41
C LEU A 68 3.77 16.92 -9.63
N THR A 69 4.84 17.01 -10.38
CA THR A 69 5.08 16.15 -11.55
C THR A 69 6.28 15.25 -11.24
N PRO A 70 6.16 13.91 -11.37
CA PRO A 70 7.31 13.04 -11.17
C PRO A 70 8.37 13.32 -12.23
N THR A 71 9.63 13.34 -11.83
CA THR A 71 10.77 13.42 -12.75
C THR A 71 11.07 12.05 -13.36
N GLU A 72 11.85 12.01 -14.44
CA GLU A 72 12.33 10.72 -15.00
C GLU A 72 13.12 9.92 -13.95
N ALA A 73 13.97 10.59 -13.18
CA ALA A 73 14.71 9.95 -12.09
C ALA A 73 13.78 9.37 -11.02
N GLY A 74 12.76 10.13 -10.61
CA GLY A 74 11.77 9.67 -9.65
C GLY A 74 10.92 8.50 -10.17
N LEU A 75 10.55 8.50 -11.44
CA LEU A 75 9.84 7.38 -12.07
C LEU A 75 10.72 6.13 -12.15
N THR A 76 11.98 6.27 -12.55
CA THR A 76 12.93 5.15 -12.60
C THR A 76 13.14 4.56 -11.22
N GLN A 77 13.40 5.38 -10.22
CA GLN A 77 13.59 4.94 -8.85
C GLN A 77 12.34 4.24 -8.28
N ALA A 78 11.15 4.80 -8.53
CA ALA A 78 9.89 4.19 -8.11
C ALA A 78 9.67 2.82 -8.78
N LEU A 79 10.00 2.70 -10.06
CA LEU A 79 9.92 1.44 -10.80
C LEU A 79 10.91 0.41 -10.26
N ASP A 80 12.16 0.81 -10.02
CA ASP A 80 13.19 -0.05 -9.44
C ASP A 80 12.75 -0.60 -8.08
N GLN A 81 12.26 0.26 -7.20
CA GLN A 81 11.79 -0.14 -5.89
C GLN A 81 10.55 -1.07 -5.97
N ALA A 82 9.64 -0.78 -6.90
CA ALA A 82 8.47 -1.64 -7.13
C ALA A 82 8.90 -3.03 -7.63
N MET A 83 9.88 -3.09 -8.54
CA MET A 83 10.41 -4.35 -9.06
C MET A 83 11.16 -5.16 -8.00
N GLU A 84 11.93 -4.50 -7.12
CA GLU A 84 12.60 -5.15 -6.00
C GLU A 84 11.58 -5.76 -5.05
N THR A 85 10.59 -4.98 -4.61
CA THR A 85 9.50 -5.45 -3.74
C THR A 85 8.71 -6.59 -4.40
N ALA A 86 8.39 -6.47 -5.69
CA ALA A 86 7.68 -7.52 -6.42
C ALA A 86 8.52 -8.82 -6.48
N THR A 87 9.82 -8.71 -6.69
CA THR A 87 10.72 -9.87 -6.71
C THR A 87 10.76 -10.59 -5.36
N GLU A 88 10.79 -9.85 -4.26
CA GLU A 88 10.73 -10.41 -2.91
C GLU A 88 9.40 -11.09 -2.63
N VAL A 89 8.28 -10.47 -3.02
CA VAL A 89 6.94 -11.07 -2.86
C VAL A 89 6.81 -12.35 -3.66
N VAL A 90 7.28 -12.36 -4.93
CA VAL A 90 7.28 -13.54 -5.78
C VAL A 90 8.11 -14.65 -5.13
N ARG A 91 9.30 -14.35 -4.62
CA ARG A 91 10.16 -15.33 -3.94
C ARG A 91 9.45 -15.94 -2.74
N LYS A 92 8.90 -15.13 -1.84
CA LYS A 92 8.16 -15.63 -0.67
C LYS A 92 7.02 -16.57 -1.03
N ARG A 93 6.23 -16.20 -2.03
CA ARG A 93 5.09 -17.04 -2.48
C ARG A 93 5.55 -18.38 -3.06
N ILE A 94 6.64 -18.38 -3.79
CA ILE A 94 7.18 -19.62 -4.38
C ILE A 94 7.81 -20.50 -3.30
N ASP A 95 8.49 -19.92 -2.32
CA ASP A 95 9.07 -20.64 -1.19
C ASP A 95 7.99 -21.32 -0.34
N GLU A 96 6.82 -20.68 -0.19
CA GLU A 96 5.64 -21.26 0.51
C GLU A 96 5.09 -22.52 -0.19
N MET A 97 5.29 -22.67 -1.50
CA MET A 97 4.94 -23.89 -2.24
C MET A 97 5.89 -25.06 -1.95
N GLY A 98 6.99 -24.84 -1.23
CA GLY A 98 8.00 -25.87 -0.96
C GLY A 98 8.79 -26.30 -2.19
N THR A 99 8.82 -25.47 -3.23
CA THR A 99 9.56 -25.75 -4.46
C THR A 99 11.07 -25.65 -4.24
N ARG A 100 11.82 -26.55 -4.88
CA ARG A 100 13.29 -26.54 -4.75
C ARG A 100 13.90 -25.51 -5.68
N GLU A 101 14.66 -24.58 -5.11
CA GLU A 101 15.55 -23.64 -5.79
C GLU A 101 14.95 -22.93 -7.02
N PRO A 102 13.93 -22.06 -6.85
CA PRO A 102 13.40 -21.28 -7.95
C PRO A 102 14.45 -20.28 -8.46
N THR A 103 14.56 -20.13 -9.76
CA THR A 103 15.34 -19.06 -10.36
C THR A 103 14.43 -17.87 -10.64
N ILE A 104 14.68 -16.73 -9.98
CA ILE A 104 13.90 -15.50 -10.12
C ILE A 104 14.86 -14.42 -10.60
N ILE A 105 14.67 -13.96 -11.83
CA ILE A 105 15.57 -13.00 -12.48
C ILE A 105 14.75 -11.80 -12.94
N ARG A 106 15.20 -10.58 -12.59
CA ARG A 106 14.69 -9.36 -13.19
C ARG A 106 15.21 -9.25 -14.63
N GLN A 107 14.31 -9.06 -15.59
CA GLN A 107 14.65 -8.89 -17.00
C GLN A 107 14.14 -7.53 -17.50
N GLY A 108 15.08 -6.61 -17.77
CA GLY A 108 14.75 -5.23 -18.09
C GLY A 108 14.11 -4.49 -16.93
N ASP A 109 13.35 -3.45 -17.23
CA ASP A 109 12.85 -2.52 -16.22
C ASP A 109 11.50 -2.93 -15.61
N ASN A 110 10.76 -3.84 -16.27
CA ASN A 110 9.36 -4.13 -15.92
C ASN A 110 8.98 -5.61 -15.96
N ARG A 111 9.95 -6.53 -16.03
CA ARG A 111 9.69 -7.97 -16.09
C ARG A 111 10.46 -8.75 -15.05
N ILE A 112 9.78 -9.75 -14.47
CA ILE A 112 10.40 -10.77 -13.62
C ILE A 112 10.20 -12.11 -14.32
N VAL A 113 11.29 -12.82 -14.58
CA VAL A 113 11.28 -14.18 -15.12
C VAL A 113 11.41 -15.14 -13.95
N VAL A 114 10.50 -16.09 -13.88
CA VAL A 114 10.45 -17.11 -12.84
C VAL A 114 10.58 -18.47 -13.50
N GLN A 115 11.54 -19.26 -13.05
CA GLN A 115 11.75 -20.63 -13.45
C GLN A 115 11.67 -21.52 -12.21
N VAL A 116 10.74 -22.48 -12.21
CA VAL A 116 10.54 -23.39 -11.09
C VAL A 116 10.76 -24.82 -11.60
N PRO A 117 11.92 -25.43 -11.28
CA PRO A 117 12.22 -26.79 -11.71
C PRO A 117 11.22 -27.80 -11.08
N GLY A 118 10.73 -28.75 -11.89
CA GLY A 118 9.86 -29.81 -11.41
C GLY A 118 8.43 -29.37 -11.09
N LEU A 119 8.00 -28.22 -11.60
CA LEU A 119 6.61 -27.77 -11.49
C LEU A 119 5.79 -28.36 -12.64
N ASP A 120 4.89 -29.29 -12.33
CA ASP A 120 4.04 -29.97 -13.32
C ASP A 120 2.82 -29.14 -13.72
N ASP A 121 2.40 -28.18 -12.86
CA ASP A 121 1.25 -27.32 -13.11
C ASP A 121 1.64 -25.81 -13.10
N PRO A 122 1.90 -25.22 -14.27
CA PRO A 122 2.17 -23.80 -14.39
C PRO A 122 0.97 -22.90 -14.04
N GLN A 123 -0.25 -23.44 -14.08
CA GLN A 123 -1.45 -22.68 -13.77
C GLN A 123 -1.57 -22.43 -12.27
N ALA A 124 -1.28 -23.42 -11.44
CA ALA A 124 -1.24 -23.25 -9.98
C ALA A 124 -0.28 -22.14 -9.55
N LEU A 125 0.88 -22.05 -10.22
CA LEU A 125 1.83 -20.96 -9.97
C LEU A 125 1.26 -19.59 -10.37
N LYS A 126 0.62 -19.48 -11.53
CA LYS A 126 -0.02 -18.23 -11.97
C LYS A 126 -1.12 -17.79 -11.02
N ASP A 127 -1.94 -18.72 -10.56
CA ASP A 127 -3.03 -18.44 -9.63
C ASP A 127 -2.49 -17.96 -8.28
N LEU A 128 -1.42 -18.61 -7.78
CA LEU A 128 -0.75 -18.18 -6.55
C LEU A 128 -0.15 -16.77 -6.68
N LEU A 129 0.57 -16.51 -7.77
CA LEU A 129 1.21 -15.21 -7.99
C LEU A 129 0.18 -14.11 -8.27
N GLY A 130 -0.96 -14.46 -8.88
CA GLY A 130 -2.06 -13.54 -9.18
C GLY A 130 -2.93 -13.15 -7.99
N GLN A 131 -2.82 -13.87 -6.87
CA GLN A 131 -3.58 -13.53 -5.67
C GLN A 131 -3.13 -12.21 -5.09
N THR A 132 -4.07 -11.29 -4.94
CA THR A 132 -3.82 -10.01 -4.25
C THR A 132 -4.12 -10.22 -2.76
N ALA A 133 -3.09 -10.36 -1.95
CA ALA A 133 -3.24 -10.41 -0.50
C ALA A 133 -3.15 -8.99 0.07
N GLU A 134 -4.23 -8.51 0.66
CA GLU A 134 -4.26 -7.27 1.41
C GLU A 134 -4.38 -7.59 2.90
N LEU A 135 -3.40 -7.15 3.71
CA LEU A 135 -3.47 -7.32 5.16
C LEU A 135 -4.37 -6.22 5.73
N GLU A 136 -5.43 -6.63 6.39
CA GLU A 136 -6.32 -5.73 7.11
C GLU A 136 -6.51 -6.21 8.55
N PHE A 137 -6.36 -5.31 9.51
CA PHE A 137 -6.72 -5.55 10.90
C PHE A 137 -8.11 -4.99 11.13
N LYS A 138 -9.08 -5.85 11.38
CA LYS A 138 -10.46 -5.46 11.64
C LYS A 138 -10.84 -5.76 13.08
N LEU A 139 -11.67 -4.93 13.67
CA LEU A 139 -12.20 -5.17 15.00
C LEU A 139 -13.28 -6.24 14.94
N VAL A 140 -13.21 -7.20 15.84
CA VAL A 140 -14.28 -8.20 16.03
C VAL A 140 -15.54 -7.49 16.52
N ASP A 141 -16.68 -7.81 15.92
CA ASP A 141 -17.96 -7.31 16.34
C ASP A 141 -18.55 -8.22 17.44
N GLN A 142 -18.41 -7.79 18.68
CA GLN A 142 -18.91 -8.52 19.84
C GLN A 142 -20.43 -8.52 19.96
N ALA A 143 -21.16 -7.69 19.21
CA ALA A 143 -22.59 -7.65 19.20
C ALA A 143 -23.23 -8.75 18.31
N ALA A 144 -22.44 -9.42 17.49
CA ALA A 144 -22.90 -10.51 16.65
C ALA A 144 -23.18 -11.77 17.50
N SER A 145 -24.40 -12.31 17.42
CA SER A 145 -24.71 -13.57 18.11
C SER A 145 -24.09 -14.78 17.40
N PRO A 146 -23.69 -15.83 18.10
CA PRO A 146 -23.18 -17.05 17.49
C PRO A 146 -24.18 -17.70 16.51
N GLU A 147 -25.47 -17.59 16.78
CA GLU A 147 -26.55 -18.10 15.91
C GLU A 147 -26.62 -17.36 14.59
N ASP A 148 -26.50 -16.02 14.62
CA ASP A 148 -26.51 -15.20 13.42
C ASP A 148 -25.25 -15.42 12.59
N ILE A 149 -24.09 -15.56 13.23
CA ILE A 149 -22.82 -15.87 12.55
C ILE A 149 -22.93 -17.23 11.85
N ALA A 150 -23.45 -18.25 12.53
CA ALA A 150 -23.64 -19.58 11.95
C ALA A 150 -24.64 -19.58 10.79
N ALA A 151 -25.65 -18.71 10.84
CA ALA A 151 -26.64 -18.52 9.79
C ALA A 151 -26.16 -17.58 8.65
N GLY A 152 -24.91 -17.09 8.69
CA GLY A 152 -24.36 -16.18 7.68
C GLY A 152 -24.93 -14.76 7.77
N ARG A 153 -25.56 -14.36 8.87
CA ARG A 153 -26.17 -13.05 9.07
C ARG A 153 -25.21 -12.15 9.87
N ALA A 154 -24.59 -11.19 9.18
CA ALA A 154 -23.78 -10.18 9.86
C ALA A 154 -24.63 -9.01 10.36
N PRO A 155 -24.33 -8.41 11.52
CA PRO A 155 -24.90 -7.15 11.94
C PRO A 155 -24.64 -6.02 10.92
N VAL A 156 -25.49 -4.98 10.96
CA VAL A 156 -25.31 -3.82 10.08
C VAL A 156 -23.94 -3.18 10.33
N GLY A 157 -23.17 -3.00 9.26
CA GLY A 157 -21.81 -2.45 9.33
C GLY A 157 -20.70 -3.48 9.59
N SER A 158 -21.07 -4.77 9.69
CA SER A 158 -20.13 -5.88 9.86
C SER A 158 -20.17 -6.86 8.69
N GLU A 159 -19.21 -7.76 8.63
CA GLU A 159 -19.11 -8.87 7.68
C GLU A 159 -18.61 -10.11 8.40
N ILE A 160 -18.98 -11.28 7.88
CA ILE A 160 -18.54 -12.58 8.42
C ILE A 160 -17.32 -13.01 7.63
N VAL A 161 -16.24 -13.33 8.35
CA VAL A 161 -15.02 -13.84 7.77
C VAL A 161 -14.69 -15.23 8.35
N PRO A 162 -14.12 -16.12 7.55
CA PRO A 162 -13.63 -17.40 8.06
C PRO A 162 -12.47 -17.15 9.04
N TYR A 163 -12.48 -17.86 10.16
CA TYR A 163 -11.41 -17.80 11.16
C TYR A 163 -10.79 -19.18 11.33
N PRO A 164 -9.76 -19.53 10.55
CA PRO A 164 -9.13 -20.84 10.61
C PRO A 164 -8.16 -20.92 11.78
N THR A 165 -8.68 -21.19 12.98
CA THR A 165 -7.86 -21.43 14.18
C THR A 165 -7.37 -22.87 14.30
N ASN A 166 -7.85 -23.78 13.46
CA ASN A 166 -7.51 -25.21 13.56
C ASN A 166 -7.66 -25.85 12.17
N PRO A 167 -6.82 -26.83 11.79
CA PRO A 167 -6.99 -27.63 10.57
C PRO A 167 -8.38 -28.29 10.40
N ALA A 168 -9.16 -28.37 11.47
CA ALA A 168 -10.52 -28.90 11.49
C ALA A 168 -11.63 -27.88 11.10
N GLY A 169 -11.29 -26.67 10.67
CA GLY A 169 -12.23 -25.61 10.34
C GLY A 169 -12.58 -24.74 11.56
N GLY A 170 -12.12 -23.50 11.58
CA GLY A 170 -12.45 -22.53 12.62
C GLY A 170 -13.89 -22.01 12.46
N THR A 171 -14.49 -21.61 13.57
CA THR A 171 -15.80 -20.94 13.58
C THR A 171 -15.66 -19.56 12.93
N PRO A 172 -16.51 -19.18 11.97
CA PRO A 172 -16.48 -17.84 11.39
C PRO A 172 -16.72 -16.78 12.47
N ILE A 173 -16.18 -15.59 12.25
CA ILE A 173 -16.35 -14.45 13.14
C ILE A 173 -16.93 -13.26 12.40
N ALA A 174 -17.67 -12.41 13.10
CA ALA A 174 -18.12 -11.13 12.57
C ALA A 174 -17.08 -10.05 12.87
N VAL A 175 -16.72 -9.26 11.85
CA VAL A 175 -15.77 -8.16 11.97
C VAL A 175 -16.37 -6.88 11.40
N ARG A 176 -16.00 -5.73 11.96
CA ARG A 176 -16.49 -4.43 11.49
C ARG A 176 -15.85 -4.08 10.15
N ARG A 177 -16.67 -3.63 9.20
CA ARG A 177 -16.18 -3.17 7.88
C ARG A 177 -15.39 -1.87 7.94
N LEU A 178 -15.73 -0.99 8.89
CA LEU A 178 -15.09 0.31 9.08
C LEU A 178 -14.26 0.33 10.36
N GLY A 179 -13.22 1.16 10.39
CA GLY A 179 -12.36 1.33 11.57
C GLY A 179 -11.17 0.37 11.65
N GLY A 180 -10.92 -0.39 10.60
CA GLY A 180 -9.75 -1.26 10.49
C GLY A 180 -8.46 -0.50 10.18
N ILE A 181 -7.32 -1.15 10.43
CA ILE A 181 -5.98 -0.69 10.02
C ILE A 181 -5.54 -1.53 8.84
N ARG A 182 -5.11 -0.88 7.76
CA ARG A 182 -4.55 -1.57 6.59
C ARG A 182 -3.07 -1.84 6.80
N GLY A 183 -2.57 -2.94 6.24
CA GLY A 183 -1.19 -3.36 6.36
C GLY A 183 -0.15 -2.36 5.84
N ASP A 184 -0.56 -1.46 4.92
CA ASP A 184 0.27 -0.35 4.45
C ASP A 184 0.62 0.69 5.53
N LYS A 185 -0.04 0.62 6.69
CA LYS A 185 0.24 1.46 7.88
C LYS A 185 1.19 0.79 8.88
N LEU A 186 1.51 -0.49 8.68
CA LEU A 186 2.45 -1.19 9.54
C LEU A 186 3.88 -0.75 9.24
N THR A 187 4.56 -0.26 10.26
CA THR A 187 5.97 0.14 10.19
C THR A 187 6.89 -0.90 10.82
N ASN A 188 6.37 -1.70 11.74
CA ASN A 188 7.12 -2.77 12.40
C ASN A 188 6.16 -3.82 12.99
N ALA A 189 6.58 -5.08 13.03
CA ALA A 189 5.88 -6.16 13.72
C ALA A 189 6.91 -7.04 14.44
N GLN A 190 6.73 -7.22 15.75
CA GLN A 190 7.56 -8.10 16.57
C GLN A 190 6.68 -9.09 17.31
N ALA A 191 7.07 -10.35 17.30
CA ALA A 191 6.44 -11.35 18.15
C ALA A 191 7.03 -11.25 19.57
N SER A 192 6.16 -11.11 20.58
CA SER A 192 6.52 -11.25 21.98
C SER A 192 5.68 -12.36 22.60
N PHE A 193 6.28 -13.12 23.51
CA PHE A 193 5.56 -14.09 24.34
C PHE A 193 5.35 -13.45 25.71
N ASP A 194 4.09 -13.41 26.15
CA ASP A 194 3.71 -13.05 27.53
C ASP A 194 3.82 -14.27 28.44
#